data_8ad2819a48692b3b3e08247b8f87b2fb
#
_entry.id   8ad2819a48692b3b3e08247b8f87b2fb
#
_cell.length_a   1.000
_cell.length_b   1.000
_cell.length_c   1.000
_cell.angle_alpha   90.00
_cell.angle_beta   90.00
_cell.angle_gamma   90.00
#
_symmetry.space_group_name_H-M   'P 1'
#
loop_
_entity.id
_entity.type
_entity.pdbx_description
1 polymer ?
#
loop_
_entity_poly.entity_id
_entity_poly.type
_entity_poly.pdbx_seq_one_letter_code
_entity_poly.pdbx_strand_id
1 'polypeptide(L)'
;MKYTIVGCITKYGIEQIRPFVESIEQSGFKGEKLMLVYDISKETIEYLDSKGWLIAQSEPQQHIILQRFRDMYALLQSYNTDVVIWVDVKDIIFQKDPKIWLDTHMNKDILAFSESLKFGDEAWARLNAGTSFPIEWEWLQNEEIYCAGTIVGKKEAIRDLFIDIYRWSLTTSNPEQLADQAAYNIIIHLNQFKDKVQFVKQQEGFAAQLHLKLKKGDTLPYTEILPKINGSEVKNDKDELYTLVHQYDRNEELKQLIENKYK
;
A
#
# COMPACT_ATOMS: atom_id res chain seq x y z
N MET A 1 -10.44 -16.81 -9.75
CA MET A 1 -9.96 -15.43 -10.02
C MET A 1 -8.45 -15.44 -10.13
N LYS A 2 -7.91 -14.66 -11.05
CA LYS A 2 -6.49 -14.44 -11.26
C LYS A 2 -6.04 -13.25 -10.42
N TYR A 3 -5.15 -13.47 -9.47
CA TYR A 3 -4.61 -12.45 -8.57
C TYR A 3 -3.23 -12.02 -9.04
N THR A 4 -2.96 -10.71 -9.01
CA THR A 4 -1.64 -10.15 -9.33
C THR A 4 -1.18 -9.23 -8.21
N ILE A 5 -0.03 -9.52 -7.60
CA ILE A 5 0.67 -8.57 -6.73
C ILE A 5 1.40 -7.58 -7.63
N VAL A 6 1.19 -6.30 -7.35
CA VAL A 6 1.75 -5.19 -8.13
C VAL A 6 2.52 -4.26 -7.22
N GLY A 7 3.79 -4.04 -7.55
CA GLY A 7 4.66 -3.07 -6.90
C GLY A 7 5.18 -2.01 -7.87
N CYS A 8 5.73 -0.94 -7.30
CA CYS A 8 6.41 0.11 -8.05
C CYS A 8 7.74 0.46 -7.39
N ILE A 9 8.82 0.52 -8.16
CA ILE A 9 10.15 0.88 -7.65
C ILE A 9 10.87 1.89 -8.54
N THR A 10 11.69 2.73 -7.91
CA THR A 10 12.61 3.64 -8.57
C THR A 10 13.92 3.69 -7.81
N LYS A 11 15.06 3.53 -8.49
CA LYS A 11 16.42 3.60 -7.93
C LYS A 11 16.70 2.64 -6.76
N TYR A 12 15.85 1.63 -6.55
CA TYR A 12 16.10 0.61 -5.53
C TYR A 12 17.04 -0.47 -6.03
N GLY A 13 18.00 -0.84 -5.18
CA GLY A 13 18.83 -2.02 -5.38
C GLY A 13 18.19 -3.27 -4.77
N ILE A 14 18.81 -4.42 -5.05
CA ILE A 14 18.34 -5.75 -4.63
C ILE A 14 18.11 -5.80 -3.10
N GLU A 15 19.05 -5.28 -2.32
CA GLU A 15 18.97 -5.33 -0.85
C GLU A 15 17.71 -4.65 -0.29
N GLN A 16 17.26 -3.57 -0.96
CA GLN A 16 16.09 -2.81 -0.53
C GLN A 16 14.77 -3.52 -0.84
N ILE A 17 14.72 -4.33 -1.91
CA ILE A 17 13.50 -5.03 -2.35
C ILE A 17 13.47 -6.50 -1.95
N ARG A 18 14.61 -7.06 -1.52
CA ARG A 18 14.72 -8.48 -1.18
C ARG A 18 13.72 -8.94 -0.13
N PRO A 19 13.52 -8.25 1.01
CA PRO A 19 12.53 -8.69 2.00
C PRO A 19 11.13 -8.82 1.39
N PHE A 20 10.73 -7.89 0.54
CA PHE A 20 9.45 -7.94 -0.17
C PHE A 20 9.37 -9.14 -1.10
N VAL A 21 10.34 -9.32 -1.99
CA VAL A 21 10.36 -10.37 -3.00
C VAL A 21 10.39 -11.76 -2.34
N GLU A 22 11.31 -11.98 -1.40
CA GLU A 22 11.46 -13.27 -0.72
C GLU A 22 10.27 -13.61 0.18
N SER A 23 9.67 -12.60 0.82
CA SER A 23 8.48 -12.84 1.66
C SER A 23 7.28 -13.31 0.84
N ILE A 24 7.08 -12.81 -0.36
CA ILE A 24 6.04 -13.28 -1.27
C ILE A 24 6.28 -14.74 -1.67
N GLU A 25 7.51 -15.11 -1.99
CA GLU A 25 7.88 -16.49 -2.28
C GLU A 25 7.55 -17.42 -1.09
N GLN A 26 7.96 -17.01 0.12
CA GLN A 26 7.75 -17.78 1.34
C GLN A 26 6.28 -17.80 1.80
N SER A 27 5.47 -16.80 1.43
CA SER A 27 4.03 -16.77 1.74
C SER A 27 3.24 -17.87 1.05
N GLY A 28 3.82 -18.47 0.01
CA GLY A 28 3.16 -19.50 -0.79
C GLY A 28 2.27 -18.97 -1.92
N PHE A 29 2.26 -17.65 -2.14
CA PHE A 29 1.48 -17.03 -3.22
C PHE A 29 1.85 -17.60 -4.60
N LYS A 30 0.83 -18.01 -5.37
CA LYS A 30 0.98 -18.63 -6.70
C LYS A 30 0.38 -17.77 -7.83
N GLY A 31 -0.09 -16.58 -7.52
CA GLY A 31 -0.58 -15.63 -8.52
C GLY A 31 0.55 -14.95 -9.29
N GLU A 32 0.19 -14.03 -10.15
CA GLU A 32 1.18 -13.25 -10.91
C GLU A 32 1.82 -12.15 -10.05
N LYS A 33 3.03 -11.78 -10.45
CA LYS A 33 3.83 -10.73 -9.81
C LYS A 33 4.24 -9.74 -10.89
N LEU A 34 3.88 -8.47 -10.74
CA LEU A 34 4.16 -7.40 -11.71
C LEU A 34 4.88 -6.24 -11.01
N MET A 35 6.01 -5.82 -11.56
CA MET A 35 6.78 -4.68 -11.08
C MET A 35 6.82 -3.58 -12.12
N LEU A 36 6.28 -2.40 -11.77
CA LEU A 36 6.49 -1.18 -12.53
C LEU A 36 7.82 -0.55 -12.08
N VAL A 37 8.72 -0.34 -13.02
CA VAL A 37 10.10 0.08 -12.71
C VAL A 37 10.48 1.37 -13.41
N TYR A 38 11.21 2.24 -12.68
CA TYR A 38 11.77 3.49 -13.16
C TYR A 38 13.24 3.59 -12.74
N ASP A 39 14.13 3.85 -13.70
CA ASP A 39 15.55 4.13 -13.45
C ASP A 39 16.18 3.15 -12.44
N ILE A 40 16.11 1.86 -12.73
CA ILE A 40 16.74 0.80 -11.93
C ILE A 40 17.88 0.10 -12.68
N SER A 41 18.79 -0.50 -11.93
CA SER A 41 19.94 -1.21 -12.51
C SER A 41 19.52 -2.49 -13.24
N LYS A 42 20.32 -2.88 -14.24
CA LYS A 42 20.14 -4.15 -14.95
C LYS A 42 20.18 -5.34 -13.99
N GLU A 43 21.04 -5.30 -12.99
CA GLU A 43 21.17 -6.33 -11.96
C GLU A 43 19.86 -6.51 -11.17
N THR A 44 19.18 -5.42 -10.82
CA THR A 44 17.88 -5.47 -10.14
C THR A 44 16.79 -6.05 -11.05
N ILE A 45 16.83 -5.73 -12.36
CA ILE A 45 15.92 -6.33 -13.36
C ILE A 45 16.13 -7.83 -13.44
N GLU A 46 17.38 -8.29 -13.59
CA GLU A 46 17.75 -9.70 -13.69
C GLU A 46 17.35 -10.47 -12.42
N TYR A 47 17.51 -9.87 -11.25
CA TYR A 47 17.05 -10.44 -9.98
C TYR A 47 15.54 -10.65 -9.96
N LEU A 48 14.76 -9.62 -10.31
CA LEU A 48 13.28 -9.71 -10.36
C LEU A 48 12.83 -10.77 -11.39
N ASP A 49 13.42 -10.80 -12.56
CA ASP A 49 13.12 -11.79 -13.61
C ASP A 49 13.41 -13.21 -13.13
N SER A 50 14.55 -13.43 -12.46
CA SER A 50 14.91 -14.73 -11.85
C SER A 50 13.92 -15.21 -10.79
N LYS A 51 13.18 -14.28 -10.17
CA LYS A 51 12.11 -14.55 -9.21
C LYS A 51 10.72 -14.60 -9.86
N GLY A 52 10.64 -14.61 -11.19
CA GLY A 52 9.40 -14.74 -11.95
C GLY A 52 8.49 -13.50 -11.90
N TRP A 53 9.08 -12.30 -11.74
CA TRP A 53 8.34 -11.06 -11.85
C TRP A 53 8.20 -10.65 -13.31
N LEU A 54 7.01 -10.24 -13.70
CA LEU A 54 6.81 -9.48 -14.94
C LEU A 54 7.24 -8.04 -14.70
N ILE A 55 7.97 -7.47 -15.65
CA ILE A 55 8.58 -6.14 -15.50
C ILE A 55 8.00 -5.19 -16.54
N ALA A 56 7.36 -4.12 -16.08
CA ALA A 56 6.92 -3.02 -16.90
C ALA A 56 7.86 -1.82 -16.67
N GLN A 57 8.61 -1.43 -17.70
CA GLN A 57 9.53 -0.30 -17.62
C GLN A 57 8.82 0.98 -18.08
N SER A 58 9.04 2.08 -17.37
CA SER A 58 8.57 3.41 -17.74
C SER A 58 9.66 4.45 -17.45
N GLU A 59 9.67 5.53 -18.23
CA GLU A 59 10.60 6.64 -18.03
C GLU A 59 10.06 7.66 -17.05
N PRO A 60 10.88 8.16 -16.10
CA PRO A 60 10.48 9.24 -15.20
C PRO A 60 10.19 10.52 -15.97
N GLN A 61 8.95 11.03 -15.89
CA GLN A 61 8.52 12.29 -16.51
C GLN A 61 8.11 13.33 -15.48
N GLN A 62 7.82 12.87 -14.26
CA GLN A 62 7.41 13.67 -13.11
C GLN A 62 7.70 12.90 -11.82
N HIS A 63 7.24 13.41 -10.68
CA HIS A 63 7.44 12.72 -9.42
C HIS A 63 6.79 11.32 -9.43
N ILE A 64 7.58 10.28 -9.16
CA ILE A 64 7.19 8.87 -9.32
C ILE A 64 5.97 8.51 -8.45
N ILE A 65 5.84 9.08 -7.25
CA ILE A 65 4.69 8.85 -6.37
C ILE A 65 3.36 9.17 -7.06
N LEU A 66 3.33 10.16 -7.94
CA LEU A 66 2.14 10.49 -8.73
C LEU A 66 2.11 9.72 -10.05
N GLN A 67 3.25 9.66 -10.74
CA GLN A 67 3.34 9.04 -12.05
C GLN A 67 2.95 7.56 -12.03
N ARG A 68 3.27 6.85 -10.97
CA ARG A 68 2.98 5.41 -10.82
C ARG A 68 1.50 5.08 -11.00
N PHE A 69 0.60 5.94 -10.58
CA PHE A 69 -0.85 5.74 -10.74
C PHE A 69 -1.29 5.90 -12.20
N ARG A 70 -0.77 6.92 -12.92
CA ARG A 70 -1.04 7.12 -14.34
C ARG A 70 -0.53 5.94 -15.19
N ASP A 71 0.70 5.53 -14.94
CA ASP A 71 1.34 4.49 -15.74
C ASP A 71 0.70 3.11 -15.45
N MET A 72 0.31 2.86 -14.20
CA MET A 72 -0.44 1.66 -13.84
C MET A 72 -1.86 1.67 -14.44
N TYR A 73 -2.54 2.82 -14.49
CA TYR A 73 -3.80 2.94 -15.22
C TYR A 73 -3.64 2.53 -16.69
N ALA A 74 -2.61 3.04 -17.37
CA ALA A 74 -2.34 2.70 -18.75
C ALA A 74 -2.06 1.20 -18.94
N LEU A 75 -1.25 0.61 -18.06
CA LEU A 75 -0.91 -0.81 -18.10
C LEU A 75 -2.14 -1.70 -17.88
N LEU A 76 -3.00 -1.36 -16.94
CA LEU A 76 -4.21 -2.13 -16.62
C LEU A 76 -5.29 -2.09 -17.73
N GLN A 77 -5.18 -1.21 -18.73
CA GLN A 77 -6.09 -1.24 -19.89
C GLN A 77 -6.05 -2.60 -20.61
N SER A 78 -4.87 -3.17 -20.78
CA SER A 78 -4.65 -4.40 -21.53
C SER A 78 -4.17 -5.59 -20.69
N TYR A 79 -3.73 -5.34 -19.45
CA TYR A 79 -3.20 -6.40 -18.60
C TYR A 79 -4.32 -7.36 -18.14
N ASN A 80 -4.09 -8.66 -18.32
CA ASN A 80 -5.07 -9.68 -17.99
C ASN A 80 -4.93 -10.15 -16.53
N THR A 81 -5.76 -9.61 -15.68
CA THR A 81 -5.91 -10.02 -14.26
C THR A 81 -7.35 -9.76 -13.79
N ASP A 82 -7.81 -10.46 -12.76
CA ASP A 82 -9.14 -10.20 -12.16
C ASP A 82 -9.01 -9.28 -10.93
N VAL A 83 -7.97 -9.50 -10.12
CA VAL A 83 -7.74 -8.78 -8.86
C VAL A 83 -6.31 -8.26 -8.80
N VAL A 84 -6.17 -6.99 -8.51
CA VAL A 84 -4.91 -6.28 -8.30
C VAL A 84 -4.66 -6.12 -6.79
N ILE A 85 -3.49 -6.54 -6.33
CA ILE A 85 -2.98 -6.32 -4.97
C ILE A 85 -1.85 -5.29 -5.11
N TRP A 86 -2.20 -4.01 -5.03
CA TRP A 86 -1.25 -2.91 -5.11
C TRP A 86 -0.61 -2.66 -3.76
N VAL A 87 0.73 -2.65 -3.73
CA VAL A 87 1.50 -2.46 -2.50
C VAL A 87 2.77 -1.65 -2.72
N ASP A 88 3.17 -0.87 -1.75
CA ASP A 88 4.52 -0.33 -1.66
C ASP A 88 5.54 -1.48 -1.57
N VAL A 89 6.80 -1.25 -1.89
CA VAL A 89 7.76 -2.36 -2.04
C VAL A 89 8.82 -2.36 -0.95
N LYS A 90 9.37 -1.20 -0.62
CA LYS A 90 10.56 -1.09 0.21
C LYS A 90 10.34 -1.58 1.66
N ASP A 91 9.16 -1.36 2.18
CA ASP A 91 8.83 -1.50 3.59
C ASP A 91 7.61 -2.40 3.85
N ILE A 92 7.33 -3.30 2.89
CA ILE A 92 6.28 -4.32 2.99
C ILE A 92 6.89 -5.72 2.98
N ILE A 93 6.31 -6.60 3.81
CA ILE A 93 6.49 -8.05 3.72
C ILE A 93 5.14 -8.77 3.75
N PHE A 94 5.10 -9.96 3.17
CA PHE A 94 3.97 -10.88 3.27
C PHE A 94 4.28 -11.99 4.27
N GLN A 95 3.34 -12.24 5.19
CA GLN A 95 3.45 -13.34 6.15
C GLN A 95 2.61 -14.55 5.77
N LYS A 96 1.58 -14.34 4.94
CA LYS A 96 0.66 -15.39 4.42
C LYS A 96 0.31 -15.12 2.96
N ASP A 97 -0.16 -16.14 2.26
CA ASP A 97 -0.73 -15.98 0.92
C ASP A 97 -1.96 -15.04 0.98
N PRO A 98 -1.91 -13.87 0.33
CA PRO A 98 -3.01 -12.91 0.35
C PRO A 98 -4.30 -13.45 -0.26
N LYS A 99 -4.20 -14.39 -1.19
CA LYS A 99 -5.36 -15.02 -1.83
C LYS A 99 -6.28 -15.69 -0.81
N ILE A 100 -5.72 -16.33 0.23
CA ILE A 100 -6.51 -17.06 1.23
C ILE A 100 -7.46 -16.10 1.97
N TRP A 101 -6.97 -14.94 2.37
CA TRP A 101 -7.80 -13.94 3.04
C TRP A 101 -8.80 -13.30 2.08
N LEU A 102 -8.35 -12.94 0.88
CA LEU A 102 -9.17 -12.26 -0.14
C LEU A 102 -10.33 -13.13 -0.62
N ASP A 103 -10.14 -14.43 -0.82
CA ASP A 103 -11.19 -15.35 -1.26
C ASP A 103 -12.40 -15.39 -0.29
N THR A 104 -12.17 -15.05 0.98
CA THR A 104 -13.21 -15.12 2.02
C THR A 104 -13.74 -13.77 2.49
N HIS A 105 -12.99 -12.68 2.30
CA HIS A 105 -13.31 -11.37 2.87
C HIS A 105 -13.60 -10.28 1.84
N MET A 106 -13.24 -10.47 0.56
CA MET A 106 -13.47 -9.46 -0.46
C MET A 106 -14.93 -9.46 -0.91
N ASN A 107 -15.72 -8.54 -0.37
CA ASN A 107 -17.16 -8.43 -0.63
C ASN A 107 -17.54 -7.26 -1.55
N LYS A 108 -16.58 -6.36 -1.84
CA LYS A 108 -16.76 -5.21 -2.74
C LYS A 108 -15.64 -5.15 -3.78
N ASP A 109 -15.71 -4.15 -4.64
CA ASP A 109 -14.78 -4.02 -5.76
C ASP A 109 -13.40 -3.48 -5.35
N ILE A 110 -13.34 -2.70 -4.26
CA ILE A 110 -12.11 -2.09 -3.72
C ILE A 110 -12.06 -2.36 -2.22
N LEU A 111 -10.88 -2.70 -1.71
CA LEU A 111 -10.57 -2.81 -0.29
C LEU A 111 -9.61 -1.68 0.09
N ALA A 112 -10.02 -0.87 1.06
CA ALA A 112 -9.23 0.21 1.65
C ALA A 112 -8.83 -0.19 3.07
N PHE A 113 -7.52 -0.22 3.37
CA PHE A 113 -6.99 -0.72 4.64
C PHE A 113 -6.63 0.42 5.57
N SER A 114 -7.23 0.40 6.77
CA SER A 114 -7.09 1.42 7.80
C SER A 114 -5.68 1.50 8.37
N GLU A 115 -5.25 2.73 8.67
CA GLU A 115 -4.09 3.02 9.53
C GLU A 115 -4.47 3.18 11.01
N SER A 116 -5.73 2.95 11.38
CA SER A 116 -6.27 3.06 12.75
C SER A 116 -6.12 4.45 13.37
N LEU A 117 -6.07 5.48 12.56
CA LEU A 117 -6.01 6.90 12.96
C LEU A 117 -6.93 7.75 12.09
N LYS A 118 -7.39 8.86 12.62
CA LYS A 118 -8.07 9.90 11.84
C LYS A 118 -7.08 10.92 11.30
N PHE A 119 -7.42 11.54 10.18
CA PHE A 119 -6.60 12.60 9.59
C PHE A 119 -6.32 13.74 10.57
N GLY A 120 -7.32 14.17 11.34
CA GLY A 120 -7.18 15.25 12.32
C GLY A 120 -6.29 14.92 13.52
N ASP A 121 -6.05 13.66 13.80
CA ASP A 121 -5.27 13.20 14.96
C ASP A 121 -3.79 12.95 14.62
N GLU A 122 -3.44 12.83 13.33
CA GLU A 122 -2.09 12.57 12.86
C GLU A 122 -1.46 13.84 12.26
N ALA A 123 -0.27 14.24 12.76
CA ALA A 123 0.33 15.53 12.44
C ALA A 123 0.74 15.68 10.97
N TRP A 124 1.32 14.63 10.38
CA TRP A 124 1.72 14.65 8.97
C TRP A 124 0.49 14.66 8.05
N ALA A 125 -0.51 13.83 8.32
CA ALA A 125 -1.73 13.76 7.54
C ALA A 125 -2.49 15.10 7.58
N ARG A 126 -2.57 15.74 8.76
CA ARG A 126 -3.14 17.07 8.94
C ARG A 126 -2.42 18.12 8.11
N LEU A 127 -1.09 18.14 8.15
CA LEU A 127 -0.31 19.08 7.35
C LEU A 127 -0.49 18.79 5.86
N ASN A 128 -0.31 17.54 5.44
CA ASN A 128 -0.37 17.15 4.04
C ASN A 128 -1.76 17.37 3.44
N ALA A 129 -2.80 16.78 4.00
CA ALA A 129 -4.16 16.92 3.47
C ALA A 129 -4.73 18.33 3.63
N GLY A 130 -4.52 18.96 4.79
CA GLY A 130 -5.06 20.30 5.05
C GLY A 130 -4.45 21.39 4.17
N THR A 131 -3.18 21.29 3.77
CA THR A 131 -2.55 22.24 2.84
C THR A 131 -2.83 21.89 1.38
N SER A 132 -3.01 20.63 1.05
CA SER A 132 -3.24 20.18 -0.32
C SER A 132 -4.70 20.35 -0.76
N PHE A 133 -5.65 20.07 0.13
CA PHE A 133 -7.08 20.07 -0.14
C PHE A 133 -7.87 20.78 0.98
N PRO A 134 -7.72 22.11 1.11
CA PRO A 134 -8.31 22.86 2.24
C PRO A 134 -9.84 22.82 2.29
N ILE A 135 -10.51 22.65 1.15
CA ILE A 135 -11.98 22.54 1.09
C ILE A 135 -12.42 21.17 1.62
N GLU A 136 -11.79 20.10 1.14
CA GLU A 136 -12.09 18.73 1.55
C GLU A 136 -11.66 18.48 2.99
N TRP A 137 -10.69 19.23 3.49
CA TRP A 137 -10.22 19.14 4.88
C TRP A 137 -11.32 19.34 5.90
N GLU A 138 -12.33 20.15 5.62
CA GLU A 138 -13.45 20.42 6.54
C GLU A 138 -14.15 19.14 7.02
N TRP A 139 -14.23 18.12 6.16
CA TRP A 139 -14.82 16.83 6.50
C TRP A 139 -13.77 15.72 6.67
N LEU A 140 -12.71 15.73 5.84
CA LEU A 140 -11.70 14.67 5.80
C LEU A 140 -10.98 14.51 7.15
N GLN A 141 -10.78 15.59 7.91
CA GLN A 141 -10.15 15.54 9.23
C GLN A 141 -10.84 14.58 10.22
N ASN A 142 -12.13 14.31 10.03
CA ASN A 142 -12.92 13.42 10.88
C ASN A 142 -12.91 11.97 10.40
N GLU A 143 -12.41 11.73 9.17
CA GLU A 143 -12.37 10.41 8.59
C GLU A 143 -11.10 9.65 8.99
N GLU A 144 -11.20 8.33 8.98
CA GLU A 144 -10.08 7.43 9.20
C GLU A 144 -9.12 7.45 8.00
N ILE A 145 -7.83 7.34 8.26
CA ILE A 145 -6.81 7.26 7.22
C ILE A 145 -6.77 5.85 6.64
N TYR A 146 -6.91 5.74 5.34
CA TYR A 146 -6.70 4.51 4.58
C TYR A 146 -5.42 4.61 3.75
N CYS A 147 -4.57 3.59 3.84
CA CYS A 147 -3.22 3.63 3.29
C CYS A 147 -3.20 3.51 1.77
N ALA A 148 -2.62 4.48 1.07
CA ALA A 148 -2.43 4.44 -0.38
C ALA A 148 -1.32 3.46 -0.83
N GLY A 149 -0.47 3.02 0.09
CA GLY A 149 0.55 2.00 -0.14
C GLY A 149 0.04 0.56 -0.04
N THR A 150 -1.26 0.37 0.27
CA THR A 150 -1.90 -0.95 0.34
C THR A 150 -3.34 -0.85 -0.14
N ILE A 151 -3.58 -1.15 -1.41
CA ILE A 151 -4.90 -1.09 -2.05
C ILE A 151 -5.15 -2.41 -2.77
N VAL A 152 -6.31 -3.03 -2.57
CA VAL A 152 -6.68 -4.25 -3.28
C VAL A 152 -8.03 -4.06 -3.96
N GLY A 153 -8.21 -4.64 -5.13
CA GLY A 153 -9.52 -4.59 -5.76
C GLY A 153 -9.59 -5.28 -7.11
N LYS A 154 -10.80 -5.35 -7.65
CA LYS A 154 -11.04 -5.81 -9.02
C LYS A 154 -10.34 -4.90 -10.01
N LYS A 155 -9.74 -5.47 -11.04
CA LYS A 155 -8.91 -4.75 -12.02
C LYS A 155 -9.56 -3.45 -12.52
N GLU A 156 -10.82 -3.52 -12.95
CA GLU A 156 -11.51 -2.36 -13.53
C GLU A 156 -11.69 -1.23 -12.51
N ALA A 157 -12.05 -1.58 -11.27
CA ALA A 157 -12.23 -0.60 -10.20
C ALA A 157 -10.89 0.05 -9.77
N ILE A 158 -9.81 -0.74 -9.70
CA ILE A 158 -8.47 -0.23 -9.39
C ILE A 158 -7.95 0.64 -10.52
N ARG A 159 -8.16 0.25 -11.79
CA ARG A 159 -7.78 1.05 -12.94
C ARG A 159 -8.43 2.45 -12.87
N ASP A 160 -9.73 2.49 -12.64
CA ASP A 160 -10.49 3.75 -12.60
C ASP A 160 -10.12 4.59 -11.36
N LEU A 161 -9.89 3.94 -10.23
CA LEU A 161 -9.39 4.60 -9.02
C LEU A 161 -8.01 5.25 -9.25
N PHE A 162 -7.09 4.58 -9.93
CA PHE A 162 -5.73 5.08 -10.12
C PHE A 162 -5.67 6.33 -11.00
N ILE A 163 -6.46 6.39 -12.07
CA ILE A 163 -6.49 7.61 -12.88
C ILE A 163 -7.11 8.78 -12.10
N ASP A 164 -8.05 8.50 -11.22
CA ASP A 164 -8.65 9.55 -10.39
C ASP A 164 -7.70 10.00 -9.28
N ILE A 165 -6.97 9.09 -8.62
CA ILE A 165 -5.89 9.48 -7.67
C ILE A 165 -4.89 10.41 -8.38
N TYR A 166 -4.43 10.02 -9.58
CA TYR A 166 -3.52 10.84 -10.36
C TYR A 166 -4.09 12.23 -10.66
N ARG A 167 -5.33 12.30 -11.17
CA ARG A 167 -5.98 13.57 -11.52
C ARG A 167 -6.17 14.47 -10.31
N TRP A 168 -6.67 13.92 -9.20
CA TRP A 168 -6.86 14.66 -7.96
C TRP A 168 -5.53 15.19 -7.41
N SER A 169 -4.50 14.38 -7.42
CA SER A 169 -3.17 14.79 -6.97
C SER A 169 -2.59 15.95 -7.78
N LEU A 170 -3.05 16.16 -9.03
CA LEU A 170 -2.66 17.33 -9.82
C LEU A 170 -3.45 18.60 -9.48
N THR A 171 -4.55 18.49 -8.74
CA THR A 171 -5.38 19.66 -8.33
C THR A 171 -5.02 20.22 -6.96
N THR A 172 -3.98 19.70 -6.33
CA THR A 172 -3.53 20.13 -5.01
C THR A 172 -3.25 21.65 -4.96
N SER A 173 -3.67 22.30 -3.89
CA SER A 173 -3.33 23.70 -3.61
C SER A 173 -1.85 23.90 -3.26
N ASN A 174 -1.14 22.82 -2.93
CA ASN A 174 0.29 22.82 -2.62
C ASN A 174 1.05 21.82 -3.51
N PRO A 175 1.56 22.25 -4.69
CA PRO A 175 2.26 21.35 -5.63
C PRO A 175 3.55 20.75 -5.09
N GLU A 176 4.13 21.29 -4.03
CA GLU A 176 5.33 20.76 -3.38
C GLU A 176 5.01 19.55 -2.48
N GLN A 177 3.75 19.39 -2.11
CA GLN A 177 3.28 18.25 -1.31
C GLN A 177 2.87 17.08 -2.21
N LEU A 178 3.33 15.90 -1.85
CA LEU A 178 2.86 14.67 -2.49
C LEU A 178 1.56 14.26 -1.81
N ALA A 179 0.45 14.44 -2.52
CA ALA A 179 -0.89 14.37 -1.96
C ALA A 179 -1.66 13.11 -2.38
N ASP A 180 -0.96 12.06 -2.82
CA ASP A 180 -1.57 10.81 -3.29
C ASP A 180 -2.44 10.12 -2.23
N GLN A 181 -1.98 10.05 -0.98
CA GLN A 181 -2.76 9.47 0.10
C GLN A 181 -3.99 10.32 0.45
N ALA A 182 -3.86 11.65 0.46
CA ALA A 182 -5.00 12.53 0.68
C ALA A 182 -6.01 12.43 -0.48
N ALA A 183 -5.55 12.47 -1.73
CA ALA A 183 -6.38 12.29 -2.92
C ALA A 183 -7.11 10.93 -2.89
N TYR A 184 -6.39 9.84 -2.59
CA TYR A 184 -6.98 8.51 -2.44
C TYR A 184 -8.13 8.51 -1.42
N ASN A 185 -7.88 9.05 -0.22
CA ASN A 185 -8.88 9.08 0.84
C ASN A 185 -10.09 9.96 0.50
N ILE A 186 -9.89 11.09 -0.20
CA ILE A 186 -11.00 11.89 -0.71
C ILE A 186 -11.86 11.05 -1.67
N ILE A 187 -11.24 10.41 -2.66
CA ILE A 187 -11.92 9.70 -3.74
C ILE A 187 -12.75 8.52 -3.22
N ILE A 188 -12.22 7.73 -2.30
CA ILE A 188 -12.93 6.55 -1.77
C ILE A 188 -14.19 6.91 -0.97
N HIS A 189 -14.31 8.16 -0.51
CA HIS A 189 -15.51 8.69 0.16
C HIS A 189 -16.48 9.40 -0.80
N LEU A 190 -16.09 9.67 -2.05
CA LEU A 190 -16.97 10.28 -3.03
C LEU A 190 -18.01 9.30 -3.60
N ASN A 191 -19.14 9.80 -4.02
CA ASN A 191 -20.29 9.04 -4.46
C ASN A 191 -19.99 7.97 -5.51
N GLN A 192 -19.06 8.24 -6.44
CA GLN A 192 -18.71 7.29 -7.50
C GLN A 192 -18.01 6.02 -7.03
N PHE A 193 -17.34 6.07 -5.87
CA PHE A 193 -16.61 4.94 -5.29
C PHE A 193 -17.22 4.43 -3.99
N LYS A 194 -17.96 5.24 -3.26
CA LYS A 194 -18.48 4.95 -1.92
C LYS A 194 -19.13 3.57 -1.79
N ASP A 195 -19.95 3.19 -2.76
CA ASP A 195 -20.65 1.90 -2.74
C ASP A 195 -19.76 0.73 -3.18
N LYS A 196 -18.63 1.01 -3.82
CA LYS A 196 -17.65 0.02 -4.33
C LYS A 196 -16.55 -0.30 -3.33
N VAL A 197 -16.36 0.53 -2.29
CA VAL A 197 -15.29 0.40 -1.32
C VAL A 197 -15.73 -0.36 -0.09
N GLN A 198 -14.95 -1.35 0.31
CA GLN A 198 -14.99 -1.99 1.61
C GLN A 198 -13.87 -1.38 2.47
N PHE A 199 -14.26 -0.71 3.53
CA PHE A 199 -13.35 -0.16 4.52
C PHE A 199 -12.97 -1.28 5.49
N VAL A 200 -11.71 -1.71 5.43
CA VAL A 200 -11.19 -2.85 6.19
C VAL A 200 -10.42 -2.33 7.40
N LYS A 201 -10.85 -2.75 8.57
CA LYS A 201 -10.16 -2.44 9.82
C LYS A 201 -8.88 -3.23 9.95
N GLN A 202 -7.87 -2.65 10.62
CA GLN A 202 -6.58 -3.30 10.79
C GLN A 202 -6.73 -4.67 11.47
N GLN A 203 -7.55 -4.77 12.52
CA GLN A 203 -7.77 -6.01 13.26
C GLN A 203 -8.46 -7.14 12.45
N GLU A 204 -8.97 -6.86 11.25
CA GLU A 204 -9.46 -7.90 10.35
C GLU A 204 -8.34 -8.78 9.75
N GLY A 205 -7.07 -8.41 9.95
CA GLY A 205 -5.92 -9.30 9.77
C GLY A 205 -5.34 -9.34 8.35
N PHE A 206 -5.74 -8.44 7.44
CA PHE A 206 -5.06 -8.35 6.13
C PHE A 206 -3.77 -7.55 6.22
N ALA A 207 -3.83 -6.27 6.57
CA ALA A 207 -2.68 -5.38 6.59
C ALA A 207 -2.41 -4.84 8.00
N ALA A 208 -1.20 -5.04 8.52
CA ALA A 208 -0.70 -4.31 9.68
C ALA A 208 0.03 -3.05 9.19
N GLN A 209 -0.52 -1.88 9.51
CA GLN A 209 0.08 -0.57 9.19
C GLN A 209 0.90 -0.09 10.39
N LEU A 210 2.23 -0.09 10.29
CA LEU A 210 3.14 0.28 11.38
C LEU A 210 3.67 1.72 11.23
N HIS A 211 2.84 2.62 10.72
CA HIS A 211 3.20 3.96 10.24
C HIS A 211 3.87 4.89 11.27
N LEU A 212 3.76 4.61 12.57
CA LEU A 212 4.30 5.49 13.60
C LEU A 212 5.48 4.86 14.34
N LYS A 213 6.57 5.64 14.45
CA LYS A 213 7.63 5.40 15.42
C LYS A 213 7.12 5.81 16.79
N LEU A 214 6.42 4.92 17.48
CA LEU A 214 6.01 5.17 18.86
C LEU A 214 7.24 5.15 19.78
N LYS A 215 7.43 6.23 20.52
CA LYS A 215 8.30 6.20 21.71
C LYS A 215 7.50 5.59 22.86
N LYS A 216 8.21 4.91 23.76
CA LYS A 216 7.59 4.36 24.97
C LYS A 216 6.90 5.47 25.77
N GLY A 217 5.58 5.39 25.87
CA GLY A 217 4.74 6.39 26.55
C GLY A 217 3.95 7.33 25.65
N ASP A 218 4.12 7.26 24.33
CA ASP A 218 3.27 8.01 23.41
C ASP A 218 1.85 7.45 23.43
N THR A 219 0.89 8.32 23.63
CA THR A 219 -0.55 8.00 23.51
C THR A 219 -1.09 8.73 22.30
N LEU A 220 -1.39 7.98 21.26
CA LEU A 220 -2.15 8.50 20.11
C LEU A 220 -3.59 7.99 20.17
N PRO A 221 -4.54 8.76 19.66
CA PRO A 221 -5.95 8.38 19.65
C PRO A 221 -6.21 7.33 18.56
N TYR A 222 -5.66 6.13 18.71
CA TYR A 222 -5.93 5.03 17.81
C TYR A 222 -7.40 4.63 17.85
N THR A 223 -7.95 4.34 16.69
CA THR A 223 -9.32 3.87 16.52
C THR A 223 -9.47 2.37 16.78
N GLU A 224 -8.34 1.65 16.86
CA GLU A 224 -8.27 0.20 17.06
C GLU A 224 -7.10 -0.21 17.97
N ILE A 225 -7.09 -1.49 18.36
CA ILE A 225 -5.95 -2.11 19.05
C ILE A 225 -4.78 -2.26 18.06
N LEU A 226 -3.60 -1.85 18.49
CA LEU A 226 -2.40 -1.91 17.65
C LEU A 226 -1.92 -3.35 17.42
N PRO A 227 -1.26 -3.61 16.28
CA PRO A 227 -0.62 -4.89 16.01
C PRO A 227 0.41 -5.28 17.08
N LYS A 228 0.45 -6.56 17.42
CA LYS A 228 1.44 -7.15 18.33
C LYS A 228 2.66 -7.61 17.54
N ILE A 229 3.85 -7.13 17.91
CA ILE A 229 5.13 -7.55 17.32
C ILE A 229 5.72 -8.66 18.20
N ASN A 230 6.02 -9.81 17.61
CA ASN A 230 6.65 -10.96 18.27
C ASN A 230 7.79 -11.51 17.40
N GLY A 231 9.01 -11.07 17.70
CA GLY A 231 10.15 -11.35 16.83
C GLY A 231 9.93 -10.75 15.41
N SER A 232 10.05 -11.55 14.37
CA SER A 232 9.79 -11.13 12.99
C SER A 232 8.32 -11.31 12.57
N GLU A 233 7.43 -11.69 13.49
CA GLU A 233 6.01 -11.87 13.25
C GLU A 233 5.18 -10.71 13.77
N VAL A 234 4.15 -10.33 13.02
CA VAL A 234 3.17 -9.30 13.43
C VAL A 234 1.79 -9.91 13.44
N LYS A 235 1.10 -9.80 14.59
CA LYS A 235 -0.17 -10.47 14.87
C LYS A 235 -1.26 -9.47 15.27
N ASN A 236 -2.51 -9.85 15.03
CA ASN A 236 -3.68 -9.12 15.52
C ASN A 236 -3.97 -9.42 17.01
N ASP A 237 -5.05 -8.90 17.53
CA ASP A 237 -5.50 -9.11 18.93
C ASP A 237 -5.87 -10.56 19.25
N LYS A 238 -6.21 -11.36 18.23
CA LYS A 238 -6.53 -12.80 18.31
C LYS A 238 -5.30 -13.72 18.18
N ASP A 239 -4.09 -13.14 18.18
CA ASP A 239 -2.82 -13.86 17.93
C ASP A 239 -2.69 -14.48 16.53
N GLU A 240 -3.46 -14.02 15.55
CA GLU A 240 -3.37 -14.44 14.16
C GLU A 240 -2.38 -13.55 13.40
N LEU A 241 -1.54 -14.15 12.55
CA LEU A 241 -0.64 -13.40 11.67
C LEU A 241 -1.43 -12.51 10.71
N TYR A 242 -1.01 -11.27 10.56
CA TYR A 242 -1.44 -10.46 9.43
C TYR A 242 -0.99 -11.07 8.11
N THR A 243 -1.75 -10.85 7.05
CA THR A 243 -1.38 -11.30 5.71
C THR A 243 -0.15 -10.54 5.21
N LEU A 244 -0.13 -9.23 5.39
CA LEU A 244 1.03 -8.37 5.10
C LEU A 244 1.32 -7.41 6.25
N VAL A 245 2.56 -6.97 6.32
CA VAL A 245 3.04 -5.94 7.26
C VAL A 245 3.65 -4.81 6.45
N HIS A 246 3.13 -3.60 6.62
CA HIS A 246 3.59 -2.40 5.96
C HIS A 246 4.31 -1.48 6.95
N GLN A 247 5.34 -0.79 6.45
CA GLN A 247 6.17 0.16 7.22
C GLN A 247 6.90 -0.52 8.40
N TYR A 248 7.31 -1.77 8.21
CA TYR A 248 8.07 -2.51 9.23
C TYR A 248 9.38 -1.80 9.59
N ASP A 249 9.91 -0.98 8.67
CA ASP A 249 11.13 -0.19 8.86
C ASP A 249 10.98 0.98 9.85
N ARG A 250 9.75 1.26 10.30
CA ARG A 250 9.48 2.24 11.37
C ARG A 250 9.89 1.73 12.76
N ASN A 251 10.00 0.42 12.92
CA ASN A 251 10.53 -0.24 14.12
C ASN A 251 11.89 -0.84 13.80
N GLU A 252 12.96 -0.29 14.37
CA GLU A 252 14.34 -0.67 14.03
C GLU A 252 14.67 -2.14 14.38
N GLU A 253 14.13 -2.64 15.51
CA GLU A 253 14.33 -4.04 15.92
C GLU A 253 13.62 -5.00 14.92
N LEU A 254 12.37 -4.71 14.60
CA LEU A 254 11.61 -5.50 13.60
C LEU A 254 12.29 -5.45 12.24
N LYS A 255 12.77 -4.28 11.80
CA LYS A 255 13.50 -4.12 10.55
C LYS A 255 14.71 -5.03 10.47
N GLN A 256 15.57 -5.01 11.51
CA GLN A 256 16.75 -5.86 11.55
C GLN A 256 16.40 -7.35 11.52
N LEU A 257 15.35 -7.77 12.23
CA LEU A 257 14.89 -9.16 12.22
C LEU A 257 14.37 -9.57 10.85
N ILE A 258 13.62 -8.72 10.16
CA ILE A 258 13.09 -8.97 8.82
C ILE A 258 14.20 -9.02 7.79
N GLU A 259 15.11 -8.03 7.77
CA GLU A 259 16.25 -7.99 6.86
C GLU A 259 17.16 -9.21 7.04
N ASN A 260 17.36 -9.69 8.27
CA ASN A 260 18.12 -10.90 8.54
C ASN A 260 17.40 -12.19 8.11
N LYS A 261 16.08 -12.23 8.22
CA LYS A 261 15.27 -13.38 7.81
C LYS A 261 15.27 -13.61 6.30
N TYR A 262 15.35 -12.53 5.53
CA TYR A 262 15.22 -12.55 4.07
C TYR A 262 16.54 -12.23 3.33
N LYS A 263 17.69 -12.47 3.97
CA LYS A 263 19.04 -12.33 3.36
C LYS A 263 19.32 -13.35 2.27
#